data_68d990a6142f0fb5e4e02aedaa776cbe
#
_entry.id   68d990a6142f0fb5e4e02aedaa776cbe
#
_cell.length_a   1.000
_cell.length_b   1.000
_cell.length_c   1.000
_cell.angle_alpha   90.00
_cell.angle_beta   90.00
_cell.angle_gamma   90.00
#
_symmetry.space_group_name_H-M   'P 1'
#
loop_
_entity.id
_entity.type
_entity.pdbx_description
1 polymer ?
#
loop_
_entity_poly.entity_id
_entity_poly.type
_entity_poly.pdbx_seq_one_letter_code
_entity_poly.pdbx_strand_id
1 'polypeptide(L)'
;PLTVIPTDGKAPQEMLQPKDSFTIMETTTLYAVWAMDENGNHIPDYQESLSMNYDANGGSGSVIDEMTYHVKDQVLVKDNAFTYPKENVIFIGWSKQPLTVIPTDGKAPQEMLQPKDSFTILETTTLYAVWAMDENGNHIPDYQEERFTVTFIAGEHGKLLGTTTYKNYLVKSAIHDAQHYKEPTPVAEDGYVFDKWVIVDKDGYALLEVAEPGAYVIHGDTIVKAVFAKDDNHDGIPDEREEKLRVNFVVAEHGALEGTTQYNEVLANTKLKNVIDYQTPKPKGAAGYTFDKWIVKTVSNKKGIEIKDPSEYTITENTVFYAYFAKDEHGTDPIHPDHGDGIPDKYQVEVNYEVKNG
;
A
#
# COMPACT_ATOMS: atom_id res chain seq x y z
N PRO A 1 -17.25 -79.75 -17.30
CA PRO A 1 -16.60 -78.53 -17.79
C PRO A 1 -16.71 -77.46 -16.75
N LEU A 2 -15.61 -76.77 -16.49
CA LEU A 2 -15.56 -75.62 -15.60
C LEU A 2 -16.06 -74.39 -16.37
N THR A 3 -16.79 -73.53 -15.68
CA THR A 3 -17.11 -72.18 -16.17
C THR A 3 -15.82 -71.33 -16.13
N VAL A 4 -15.83 -70.18 -16.79
CA VAL A 4 -14.73 -69.18 -16.72
C VAL A 4 -14.49 -68.84 -15.27
N ILE A 5 -13.21 -68.85 -14.84
CA ILE A 5 -12.80 -68.41 -13.49
C ILE A 5 -13.01 -66.87 -13.44
N PRO A 6 -13.84 -66.39 -12.54
CA PRO A 6 -14.06 -64.96 -12.41
C PRO A 6 -12.82 -64.25 -11.82
N THR A 7 -12.80 -62.90 -11.84
CA THR A 7 -11.72 -62.05 -11.39
C THR A 7 -11.29 -62.35 -9.93
N ASP A 8 -12.25 -62.64 -9.05
CA ASP A 8 -12.07 -63.00 -7.64
C ASP A 8 -12.11 -64.51 -7.38
N GLY A 9 -12.01 -65.33 -8.44
CA GLY A 9 -12.12 -66.77 -8.39
C GLY A 9 -10.86 -67.47 -7.90
N LYS A 10 -10.94 -68.82 -7.81
CA LYS A 10 -9.79 -69.65 -7.47
C LYS A 10 -9.55 -70.65 -8.59
N ALA A 11 -8.29 -70.90 -8.88
CA ALA A 11 -7.89 -71.94 -9.80
C ALA A 11 -8.38 -73.31 -9.31
N PRO A 12 -8.75 -74.27 -10.23
CA PRO A 12 -8.96 -75.66 -9.89
C PRO A 12 -7.69 -76.24 -9.24
N GLN A 13 -7.89 -77.13 -8.25
CA GLN A 13 -6.75 -77.78 -7.55
C GLN A 13 -5.88 -78.65 -8.45
N GLU A 14 -6.46 -79.20 -9.51
CA GLU A 14 -5.72 -80.06 -10.45
C GLU A 14 -5.84 -79.43 -11.85
N MET A 15 -4.86 -78.58 -12.19
CA MET A 15 -4.70 -78.02 -13.53
C MET A 15 -3.41 -78.52 -14.16
N LEU A 16 -3.52 -79.01 -15.40
CA LEU A 16 -2.36 -79.29 -16.24
C LEU A 16 -2.02 -78.07 -17.08
N GLN A 17 -0.78 -77.68 -17.06
CA GLN A 17 -0.27 -76.61 -17.92
C GLN A 17 0.13 -77.15 -19.29
N PRO A 18 0.15 -76.34 -20.33
CA PRO A 18 0.72 -76.75 -21.62
C PRO A 18 2.12 -77.33 -21.47
N LYS A 19 2.34 -78.52 -22.01
CA LYS A 19 3.54 -79.33 -21.94
C LYS A 19 3.72 -80.16 -20.63
N ASP A 20 2.81 -80.18 -19.69
CA ASP A 20 2.77 -81.12 -18.61
C ASP A 20 2.54 -82.49 -19.12
N SER A 21 3.16 -83.49 -18.42
CA SER A 21 2.98 -84.89 -18.74
C SER A 21 2.19 -85.57 -17.62
N PHE A 22 1.29 -86.48 -18.03
CA PHE A 22 0.53 -87.31 -17.09
C PHE A 22 0.38 -88.72 -17.62
N THR A 23 0.08 -89.64 -16.76
CA THR A 23 -0.09 -91.03 -17.15
C THR A 23 -1.52 -91.38 -17.45
N ILE A 24 -1.82 -91.83 -18.65
CA ILE A 24 -3.20 -92.22 -19.05
C ILE A 24 -3.38 -93.75 -18.64
N MET A 25 -4.36 -93.98 -17.76
CA MET A 25 -4.80 -95.28 -17.34
C MET A 25 -6.16 -95.68 -17.89
N GLU A 26 -6.93 -94.76 -18.31
CA GLU A 26 -8.25 -94.91 -18.88
C GLU A 26 -8.58 -93.75 -19.87
N THR A 27 -9.66 -93.92 -20.60
CA THR A 27 -10.08 -92.80 -21.51
C THR A 27 -10.24 -91.50 -20.74
N THR A 28 -9.47 -90.57 -21.09
CA THR A 28 -9.34 -89.30 -20.35
C THR A 28 -9.72 -88.17 -21.29
N THR A 29 -10.53 -87.25 -20.80
CA THR A 29 -10.91 -86.01 -21.50
C THR A 29 -10.34 -84.82 -20.75
N LEU A 30 -9.57 -83.97 -21.42
CA LEU A 30 -9.11 -82.70 -20.90
C LEU A 30 -10.05 -81.58 -21.33
N TYR A 31 -10.35 -80.69 -20.39
CA TYR A 31 -11.15 -79.52 -20.62
C TYR A 31 -10.27 -78.29 -20.53
N ALA A 32 -10.44 -77.36 -21.51
CA ALA A 32 -9.79 -76.06 -21.40
C ALA A 32 -10.39 -75.27 -20.22
N VAL A 33 -9.52 -74.67 -19.43
CA VAL A 33 -9.90 -73.78 -18.33
C VAL A 33 -9.65 -72.38 -18.79
N TRP A 34 -10.67 -71.57 -18.69
CA TRP A 34 -10.63 -70.14 -19.03
C TRP A 34 -10.73 -69.30 -17.77
N ALA A 35 -10.13 -68.12 -17.80
CA ALA A 35 -10.20 -67.13 -16.72
C ALA A 35 -10.45 -65.76 -17.30
N MET A 36 -10.97 -64.84 -16.46
CA MET A 36 -11.09 -63.45 -16.82
C MET A 36 -9.72 -62.78 -16.88
N ASP A 37 -9.55 -61.90 -17.85
CA ASP A 37 -8.39 -61.02 -18.08
C ASP A 37 -8.98 -59.66 -18.54
N GLU A 38 -9.41 -58.86 -17.57
CA GLU A 38 -10.17 -57.63 -17.80
C GLU A 38 -9.29 -56.43 -18.20
N ASN A 39 -8.01 -56.49 -17.84
CA ASN A 39 -7.03 -55.45 -18.19
C ASN A 39 -6.24 -55.78 -19.47
N GLY A 40 -6.39 -57.02 -20.00
CA GLY A 40 -5.79 -57.50 -21.25
C GLY A 40 -4.29 -57.72 -21.22
N ASN A 41 -3.73 -57.96 -20.05
CA ASN A 41 -2.28 -58.12 -19.86
C ASN A 41 -1.79 -59.57 -20.01
N HIS A 42 -2.71 -60.52 -20.34
CA HIS A 42 -2.51 -61.96 -20.50
C HIS A 42 -2.15 -62.71 -19.21
N ILE A 43 -2.40 -62.11 -18.05
CA ILE A 43 -2.34 -62.75 -16.73
C ILE A 43 -3.78 -62.89 -16.24
N PRO A 44 -4.23 -64.09 -15.84
CA PRO A 44 -5.55 -64.23 -15.25
C PRO A 44 -5.78 -63.33 -14.04
N ASP A 45 -6.86 -62.57 -14.02
CA ASP A 45 -7.14 -61.59 -12.95
C ASP A 45 -7.03 -62.18 -11.52
N TYR A 46 -7.46 -63.43 -11.32
CA TYR A 46 -7.41 -64.12 -10.02
C TYR A 46 -5.99 -64.37 -9.53
N GLN A 47 -4.96 -64.22 -10.39
CA GLN A 47 -3.53 -64.34 -10.05
C GLN A 47 -2.91 -62.99 -9.77
N GLU A 48 -3.59 -61.89 -10.07
CA GLU A 48 -3.05 -60.54 -9.90
C GLU A 48 -3.32 -60.03 -8.50
N SER A 49 -2.32 -59.37 -7.94
CA SER A 49 -2.38 -58.62 -6.69
C SER A 49 -1.92 -57.19 -6.97
N LEU A 50 -2.84 -56.25 -6.88
CA LEU A 50 -2.61 -54.88 -7.19
C LEU A 50 -2.42 -54.06 -5.90
N SER A 51 -1.67 -52.95 -5.98
CA SER A 51 -1.43 -52.04 -4.88
C SER A 51 -1.66 -50.59 -5.27
N MET A 52 -1.99 -49.78 -4.27
CA MET A 52 -2.04 -48.34 -4.37
C MET A 52 -0.83 -47.72 -3.71
N ASN A 53 -0.18 -46.81 -4.44
CA ASN A 53 0.95 -46.05 -3.94
C ASN A 53 0.60 -44.57 -3.96
N TYR A 54 1.13 -43.83 -3.01
CA TYR A 54 0.99 -42.39 -2.93
C TYR A 54 2.36 -41.75 -2.91
N ASP A 55 2.59 -40.81 -3.82
CA ASP A 55 3.85 -40.09 -3.97
C ASP A 55 3.63 -38.61 -3.58
N ALA A 56 4.52 -38.11 -2.72
CA ALA A 56 4.45 -36.72 -2.26
C ALA A 56 4.70 -35.69 -3.36
N ASN A 57 5.25 -36.12 -4.50
CA ASN A 57 5.53 -35.27 -5.67
C ASN A 57 6.25 -33.96 -5.31
N GLY A 58 7.39 -34.10 -4.65
CA GLY A 58 8.19 -32.97 -4.14
C GLY A 58 7.86 -32.52 -2.72
N GLY A 59 6.82 -33.06 -2.13
CA GLY A 59 6.51 -32.91 -0.71
C GLY A 59 7.26 -33.91 0.18
N SER A 60 6.88 -34.00 1.43
CA SER A 60 7.43 -34.89 2.44
C SER A 60 6.33 -35.52 3.31
N GLY A 61 6.63 -36.61 3.99
CA GLY A 61 5.69 -37.38 4.78
C GLY A 61 5.40 -38.74 4.17
N SER A 62 4.30 -39.39 4.58
CA SER A 62 3.87 -40.69 4.03
C SER A 62 2.35 -40.81 4.02
N VAL A 63 1.81 -41.38 2.94
CA VAL A 63 0.45 -41.87 2.85
C VAL A 63 0.56 -43.34 2.46
N ILE A 64 0.02 -44.24 3.29
CA ILE A 64 0.15 -45.66 3.12
C ILE A 64 -1.22 -46.26 2.86
N ASP A 65 -1.28 -47.14 1.85
CA ASP A 65 -2.42 -48.02 1.63
C ASP A 65 -1.94 -49.47 1.78
N GLU A 66 -2.36 -50.14 2.84
CA GLU A 66 -1.99 -51.51 3.16
C GLU A 66 -2.90 -52.54 2.50
N MET A 67 -3.88 -52.10 1.72
CA MET A 67 -4.84 -52.98 1.04
C MET A 67 -4.17 -53.66 -0.17
N THR A 68 -4.53 -54.88 -0.37
CA THR A 68 -4.26 -55.60 -1.61
C THR A 68 -5.55 -55.61 -2.41
N TYR A 69 -5.48 -55.25 -3.66
CA TYR A 69 -6.62 -55.18 -4.56
C TYR A 69 -6.55 -56.21 -5.66
N HIS A 70 -7.69 -56.53 -6.21
CA HIS A 70 -7.81 -57.33 -7.43
C HIS A 70 -8.26 -56.44 -8.58
N VAL A 71 -8.11 -56.93 -9.79
CA VAL A 71 -8.60 -56.22 -10.99
C VAL A 71 -10.07 -55.92 -10.83
N LYS A 72 -10.48 -54.68 -11.13
CA LYS A 72 -11.85 -54.14 -10.98
C LYS A 72 -12.30 -53.82 -9.54
N ASP A 73 -11.47 -53.97 -8.54
CA ASP A 73 -11.81 -53.49 -7.21
C ASP A 73 -12.04 -51.96 -7.22
N GLN A 74 -12.87 -51.51 -6.29
CA GLN A 74 -13.07 -50.09 -6.05
C GLN A 74 -12.07 -49.59 -5.03
N VAL A 75 -11.25 -48.63 -5.40
CA VAL A 75 -10.29 -47.95 -4.51
C VAL A 75 -10.89 -46.67 -4.00
N LEU A 76 -10.83 -46.48 -2.69
CA LEU A 76 -11.15 -45.19 -2.06
C LEU A 76 -9.87 -44.39 -1.86
N VAL A 77 -9.80 -43.20 -2.49
CA VAL A 77 -8.63 -42.31 -2.43
C VAL A 77 -8.41 -41.78 -1.00
N LYS A 78 -7.19 -41.91 -0.50
CA LYS A 78 -6.81 -41.50 0.86
C LYS A 78 -6.76 -39.97 1.00
N ASP A 79 -6.96 -39.50 2.24
CA ASP A 79 -6.68 -38.14 2.62
C ASP A 79 -5.17 -37.84 2.49
N ASN A 80 -4.82 -36.58 2.22
CA ASN A 80 -3.43 -36.15 2.17
C ASN A 80 -2.81 -36.05 3.57
N ALA A 81 -1.64 -36.64 3.77
CA ALA A 81 -0.79 -36.46 4.94
C ALA A 81 0.63 -35.96 4.57
N PHE A 82 0.84 -35.59 3.32
CA PHE A 82 2.09 -34.96 2.89
C PHE A 82 2.06 -33.45 3.20
N THR A 83 3.25 -32.91 3.37
CA THR A 83 3.51 -31.47 3.48
C THR A 83 4.45 -31.02 2.36
N TYR A 84 4.31 -29.79 1.89
CA TYR A 84 5.23 -29.22 0.91
C TYR A 84 6.27 -28.34 1.61
N PRO A 85 7.58 -28.40 1.23
CA PRO A 85 8.65 -27.71 1.95
C PRO A 85 8.70 -26.20 1.71
N LYS A 86 7.98 -25.68 0.71
CA LYS A 86 7.89 -24.26 0.41
C LYS A 86 6.61 -23.69 1.04
N GLU A 87 6.73 -22.54 1.68
CA GLU A 87 5.57 -21.77 2.16
C GLU A 87 4.67 -21.34 0.98
N ASN A 88 3.43 -21.05 1.27
CA ASN A 88 2.43 -20.62 0.29
C ASN A 88 2.17 -21.63 -0.83
N VAL A 89 2.26 -22.92 -0.51
CA VAL A 89 1.89 -24.02 -1.41
C VAL A 89 0.94 -24.95 -0.68
N ILE A 90 -0.20 -25.24 -1.31
CA ILE A 90 -1.25 -26.08 -0.75
C ILE A 90 -1.50 -27.31 -1.60
N PHE A 91 -1.96 -28.40 -0.95
CA PHE A 91 -2.45 -29.59 -1.62
C PHE A 91 -3.85 -29.34 -2.20
N ILE A 92 -4.04 -29.73 -3.47
CA ILE A 92 -5.30 -29.51 -4.17
C ILE A 92 -5.96 -30.79 -4.70
N GLY A 93 -5.31 -31.95 -4.59
CA GLY A 93 -5.82 -33.23 -5.07
C GLY A 93 -4.72 -34.20 -5.50
N TRP A 94 -5.12 -35.28 -6.14
CA TRP A 94 -4.26 -36.36 -6.60
C TRP A 94 -4.30 -36.48 -8.12
N SER A 95 -3.19 -36.81 -8.73
CA SER A 95 -3.06 -37.09 -10.17
C SER A 95 -2.39 -38.44 -10.42
N LYS A 96 -2.76 -39.12 -11.50
CA LYS A 96 -2.04 -40.33 -11.98
C LYS A 96 -0.71 -40.00 -12.65
N GLN A 97 -0.41 -38.73 -12.87
CA GLN A 97 0.86 -38.26 -13.45
C GLN A 97 1.54 -37.30 -12.50
N PRO A 98 2.88 -37.35 -12.37
CA PRO A 98 3.62 -36.35 -11.61
C PRO A 98 3.50 -34.98 -12.29
N LEU A 99 3.20 -33.95 -11.51
CA LEU A 99 3.01 -32.59 -11.99
C LEU A 99 3.92 -31.64 -11.21
N THR A 100 4.34 -30.57 -11.84
CA THR A 100 4.98 -29.45 -11.13
C THR A 100 3.92 -28.70 -10.31
N VAL A 101 4.38 -27.91 -9.32
CA VAL A 101 3.52 -27.00 -8.57
C VAL A 101 2.81 -26.06 -9.55
N ILE A 102 1.49 -25.96 -9.43
CA ILE A 102 0.70 -25.06 -10.27
C ILE A 102 0.96 -23.63 -9.82
N PRO A 103 1.50 -22.76 -10.69
CA PRO A 103 1.80 -21.38 -10.36
C PRO A 103 0.52 -20.54 -10.21
N THR A 104 0.70 -19.32 -9.71
CA THR A 104 -0.37 -18.36 -9.44
C THR A 104 -1.28 -18.07 -10.64
N ASP A 105 -0.75 -18.15 -11.87
CA ASP A 105 -1.48 -17.95 -13.13
C ASP A 105 -1.69 -19.26 -13.90
N GLY A 106 -1.50 -20.41 -13.25
CA GLY A 106 -1.57 -21.74 -13.82
C GLY A 106 -2.99 -22.22 -14.09
N LYS A 107 -3.09 -23.49 -14.49
CA LYS A 107 -4.37 -24.19 -14.67
C LYS A 107 -4.30 -25.55 -14.00
N ALA A 108 -5.40 -25.92 -13.35
CA ALA A 108 -5.54 -27.25 -12.79
C ALA A 108 -5.53 -28.32 -13.90
N PRO A 109 -5.00 -29.54 -13.60
CA PRO A 109 -5.20 -30.70 -14.47
C PRO A 109 -6.69 -30.99 -14.65
N GLN A 110 -7.07 -31.46 -15.84
CA GLN A 110 -8.47 -31.81 -16.11
C GLN A 110 -8.96 -33.02 -15.31
N GLU A 111 -8.04 -33.96 -14.99
CA GLU A 111 -8.35 -35.20 -14.30
C GLU A 111 -7.62 -35.27 -12.95
N MET A 112 -8.20 -34.64 -11.95
CA MET A 112 -7.78 -34.75 -10.55
C MET A 112 -8.77 -35.58 -9.75
N LEU A 113 -8.24 -36.42 -8.87
CA LEU A 113 -9.01 -37.13 -7.84
C LEU A 113 -8.93 -36.35 -6.53
N GLN A 114 -10.06 -36.25 -5.87
CA GLN A 114 -10.11 -35.69 -4.51
C GLN A 114 -10.01 -36.80 -3.47
N PRO A 115 -9.56 -36.51 -2.26
CA PRO A 115 -9.72 -37.41 -1.13
C PRO A 115 -11.17 -37.92 -1.03
N LYS A 116 -11.32 -39.25 -0.82
CA LYS A 116 -12.61 -39.96 -0.77
C LYS A 116 -13.32 -40.17 -2.12
N ASP A 117 -12.75 -39.73 -3.23
CA ASP A 117 -13.19 -40.19 -4.52
C ASP A 117 -12.94 -41.70 -4.64
N SER A 118 -13.67 -42.34 -5.51
CA SER A 118 -13.46 -43.77 -5.82
C SER A 118 -13.21 -43.98 -7.30
N PHE A 119 -12.36 -44.95 -7.62
CA PHE A 119 -12.14 -45.36 -8.99
C PHE A 119 -11.89 -46.89 -9.07
N THR A 120 -12.11 -47.45 -10.23
CA THR A 120 -11.84 -48.87 -10.50
C THR A 120 -10.37 -49.06 -10.81
N ILE A 121 -9.66 -49.95 -10.06
CA ILE A 121 -8.27 -50.25 -10.29
C ILE A 121 -8.18 -51.40 -11.32
N LEU A 122 -7.30 -51.22 -12.32
CA LEU A 122 -7.02 -52.24 -13.36
C LEU A 122 -5.53 -52.63 -13.33
N GLU A 123 -4.68 -51.85 -12.69
CA GLU A 123 -3.23 -52.09 -12.55
C GLU A 123 -2.71 -51.42 -11.27
N THR A 124 -1.56 -51.83 -10.78
CA THR A 124 -0.92 -51.14 -9.67
C THR A 124 -0.74 -49.67 -10.01
N THR A 125 -1.34 -48.81 -9.21
CA THR A 125 -1.48 -47.38 -9.50
C THR A 125 -0.75 -46.53 -8.46
N THR A 126 -0.03 -45.50 -8.95
CA THR A 126 0.57 -44.48 -8.09
C THR A 126 -0.22 -43.16 -8.30
N LEU A 127 -0.67 -42.56 -7.20
CA LEU A 127 -1.25 -41.23 -7.17
C LEU A 127 -0.22 -40.26 -6.64
N TYR A 128 0.00 -39.17 -7.38
CA TYR A 128 0.93 -38.10 -7.07
C TYR A 128 0.17 -36.92 -6.47
N ALA A 129 0.67 -36.38 -5.36
CA ALA A 129 0.12 -35.17 -4.78
C ALA A 129 0.21 -34.01 -5.78
N VAL A 130 -0.88 -33.28 -5.95
CA VAL A 130 -0.93 -32.07 -6.76
C VAL A 130 -0.89 -30.86 -5.85
N TRP A 131 0.05 -29.99 -6.12
CA TRP A 131 0.33 -28.80 -5.33
C TRP A 131 0.06 -27.54 -6.14
N ALA A 132 -0.41 -26.48 -5.51
CA ALA A 132 -0.65 -25.18 -6.13
C ALA A 132 -0.18 -24.04 -5.23
N MET A 133 0.15 -22.89 -5.84
CA MET A 133 0.44 -21.66 -5.12
C MET A 133 -0.80 -21.14 -4.40
N ASP A 134 -0.60 -20.57 -3.22
CA ASP A 134 -1.56 -19.86 -2.36
C ASP A 134 -0.81 -18.73 -1.67
N GLU A 135 -0.48 -17.67 -2.43
CA GLU A 135 0.41 -16.59 -1.97
C GLU A 135 -0.18 -15.77 -0.83
N ASN A 136 -1.51 -15.67 -0.76
CA ASN A 136 -2.21 -14.91 0.26
C ASN A 136 -2.66 -15.75 1.48
N GLY A 137 -2.40 -17.06 1.49
CA GLY A 137 -2.66 -17.98 2.61
C GLY A 137 -4.14 -18.18 2.95
N ASN A 138 -5.05 -18.00 1.99
CA ASN A 138 -6.49 -18.13 2.23
C ASN A 138 -7.04 -19.55 2.01
N HIS A 139 -6.18 -20.51 1.66
CA HIS A 139 -6.48 -21.90 1.32
C HIS A 139 -7.30 -22.11 0.03
N ILE A 140 -7.33 -21.09 -0.83
CA ILE A 140 -7.85 -21.17 -2.19
C ILE A 140 -6.66 -21.09 -3.15
N PRO A 141 -6.49 -22.03 -4.08
CA PRO A 141 -5.38 -21.94 -5.03
C PRO A 141 -5.44 -20.65 -5.85
N ASP A 142 -4.32 -19.93 -5.95
CA ASP A 142 -4.23 -18.62 -6.64
C ASP A 142 -4.83 -18.63 -8.06
N TYR A 143 -4.70 -19.76 -8.80
CA TYR A 143 -5.22 -19.88 -10.16
C TYR A 143 -6.75 -19.88 -10.23
N GLN A 144 -7.44 -20.06 -9.10
CA GLN A 144 -8.90 -20.04 -8.98
C GLN A 144 -9.41 -18.67 -8.51
N GLU A 145 -8.52 -17.78 -8.07
CA GLU A 145 -8.90 -16.51 -7.51
C GLU A 145 -9.06 -15.40 -8.55
N GLU A 146 -9.94 -14.47 -8.25
CA GLU A 146 -10.11 -13.23 -8.99
C GLU A 146 -8.91 -12.31 -8.80
N ARG A 147 -8.54 -11.57 -9.86
CA ARG A 147 -7.41 -10.65 -9.88
C ARG A 147 -7.89 -9.21 -9.88
N PHE A 148 -7.27 -8.41 -9.03
CA PHE A 148 -7.62 -7.02 -8.83
C PHE A 148 -6.52 -6.07 -9.32
N THR A 149 -6.94 -4.82 -9.55
CA THR A 149 -6.08 -3.73 -9.99
C THR A 149 -6.08 -2.64 -8.93
N VAL A 150 -4.91 -2.09 -8.65
CA VAL A 150 -4.73 -0.87 -7.85
C VAL A 150 -4.33 0.26 -8.78
N THR A 151 -5.06 1.37 -8.72
CA THR A 151 -4.80 2.56 -9.51
C THR A 151 -4.60 3.76 -8.60
N PHE A 152 -3.47 4.43 -8.75
CA PHE A 152 -3.20 5.71 -8.11
C PHE A 152 -3.61 6.84 -9.03
N ILE A 153 -4.36 7.81 -8.52
CA ILE A 153 -4.78 9.01 -9.26
C ILE A 153 -4.39 10.27 -8.51
N ALA A 154 -4.11 11.34 -9.23
CA ALA A 154 -3.98 12.66 -8.62
C ALA A 154 -5.37 13.27 -8.42
N GLY A 155 -5.53 14.01 -7.33
CA GLY A 155 -6.63 14.96 -7.16
C GLY A 155 -6.40 16.24 -7.96
N GLU A 156 -7.26 17.24 -7.75
CA GLU A 156 -7.06 18.59 -8.27
C GLU A 156 -5.78 19.19 -7.68
N HIS A 157 -5.16 20.12 -8.39
CA HIS A 157 -3.97 20.89 -7.97
C HIS A 157 -2.69 20.08 -7.77
N GLY A 158 -2.56 18.94 -8.50
CA GLY A 158 -1.32 18.20 -8.49
C GLY A 158 -1.25 17.08 -9.51
N LYS A 159 -0.14 16.36 -9.51
CA LYS A 159 0.12 15.20 -10.38
C LYS A 159 0.90 14.13 -9.64
N LEU A 160 0.95 12.93 -10.23
CA LEU A 160 1.76 11.82 -9.73
C LEU A 160 2.93 11.55 -10.67
N LEU A 161 4.09 11.25 -10.10
CA LEU A 161 5.26 10.76 -10.81
C LEU A 161 5.53 9.30 -10.45
N GLY A 162 5.86 8.49 -11.44
CA GLY A 162 6.13 7.07 -11.27
C GLY A 162 5.02 6.17 -11.80
N THR A 163 5.03 4.91 -11.39
CA THR A 163 4.01 3.92 -11.78
C THR A 163 2.73 4.16 -11.01
N THR A 164 1.61 4.27 -11.70
CA THR A 164 0.30 4.56 -11.10
C THR A 164 -0.69 3.41 -11.19
N THR A 165 -0.34 2.30 -11.84
CA THR A 165 -1.23 1.15 -11.99
C THR A 165 -0.48 -0.14 -11.74
N TYR A 166 -1.00 -0.95 -10.82
CA TYR A 166 -0.50 -2.26 -10.47
C TYR A 166 -1.63 -3.28 -10.63
N LYS A 167 -1.32 -4.43 -11.23
CA LYS A 167 -2.31 -5.44 -11.60
C LYS A 167 -1.98 -6.79 -10.97
N ASN A 168 -2.92 -7.71 -11.07
CA ASN A 168 -2.80 -9.11 -10.66
C ASN A 168 -2.72 -9.33 -9.15
N TYR A 169 -3.28 -8.43 -8.36
CA TYR A 169 -3.42 -8.66 -6.94
C TYR A 169 -4.44 -9.75 -6.62
N LEU A 170 -4.11 -10.57 -5.65
CA LEU A 170 -5.06 -11.47 -5.00
C LEU A 170 -5.83 -10.73 -3.89
N VAL A 171 -7.00 -11.24 -3.55
CA VAL A 171 -7.74 -10.76 -2.37
C VAL A 171 -6.88 -10.95 -1.11
N LYS A 172 -6.96 -10.01 -0.16
CA LYS A 172 -6.13 -9.97 1.07
C LYS A 172 -4.63 -9.71 0.88
N SER A 173 -4.13 -9.55 -0.35
CA SER A 173 -2.77 -9.02 -0.56
C SER A 173 -2.69 -7.56 -0.11
N ALA A 174 -1.53 -7.12 0.35
CA ALA A 174 -1.27 -5.70 0.55
C ALA A 174 -0.79 -5.05 -0.76
N ILE A 175 -1.00 -3.74 -0.91
CA ILE A 175 -0.58 -3.03 -2.12
C ILE A 175 0.93 -3.19 -2.37
N HIS A 176 1.75 -3.20 -1.32
CA HIS A 176 3.20 -3.34 -1.45
C HIS A 176 3.67 -4.76 -1.83
N ASP A 177 2.78 -5.78 -1.82
CA ASP A 177 3.14 -7.16 -2.20
C ASP A 177 3.37 -7.30 -3.72
N ALA A 178 2.93 -6.33 -4.53
CA ALA A 178 3.20 -6.37 -5.96
C ALA A 178 4.69 -6.34 -6.25
N GLN A 179 5.13 -7.21 -7.14
CA GLN A 179 6.49 -7.19 -7.63
C GLN A 179 6.84 -5.81 -8.20
N HIS A 180 7.95 -5.22 -7.75
CA HIS A 180 8.40 -3.88 -8.15
C HIS A 180 7.48 -2.73 -7.69
N TYR A 181 6.66 -2.93 -6.64
CA TYR A 181 5.89 -1.84 -6.07
C TYR A 181 6.80 -0.68 -5.67
N LYS A 182 6.42 0.50 -6.10
CA LYS A 182 6.98 1.76 -5.64
C LYS A 182 5.85 2.79 -5.60
N GLU A 183 5.60 3.34 -4.43
CA GLU A 183 4.59 4.38 -4.27
C GLU A 183 4.87 5.56 -5.21
N PRO A 184 3.89 6.01 -6.00
CA PRO A 184 4.06 7.18 -6.84
C PRO A 184 4.24 8.43 -5.99
N THR A 185 5.05 9.37 -6.49
CA THR A 185 5.37 10.61 -5.77
C THR A 185 4.36 11.69 -6.14
N PRO A 186 3.59 12.22 -5.17
CA PRO A 186 2.72 13.38 -5.40
C PRO A 186 3.56 14.63 -5.62
N VAL A 187 3.14 15.45 -6.59
CA VAL A 187 3.74 16.76 -6.88
C VAL A 187 2.60 17.78 -6.98
N ALA A 188 2.57 18.69 -6.03
CA ALA A 188 1.58 19.75 -5.97
C ALA A 188 1.85 20.86 -7.01
N GLU A 189 0.80 21.57 -7.40
CA GLU A 189 0.89 22.84 -8.12
C GLU A 189 1.32 23.97 -7.18
N ASP A 190 1.74 25.10 -7.74
CA ASP A 190 2.13 26.28 -6.96
C ASP A 190 0.96 26.80 -6.08
N GLY A 191 1.23 27.09 -4.82
CA GLY A 191 0.21 27.46 -3.82
C GLY A 191 -0.57 26.28 -3.23
N TYR A 192 -0.10 25.06 -3.45
CA TYR A 192 -0.68 23.85 -2.88
C TYR A 192 0.40 22.92 -2.32
N VAL A 193 0.00 22.05 -1.41
CA VAL A 193 0.84 21.00 -0.83
C VAL A 193 0.14 19.65 -0.89
N PHE A 194 0.90 18.56 -0.97
CA PHE A 194 0.32 17.23 -0.79
C PHE A 194 -0.19 17.08 0.64
N ASP A 195 -1.47 16.76 0.79
CA ASP A 195 -2.12 16.62 2.08
C ASP A 195 -2.16 15.17 2.56
N LYS A 196 -2.70 14.28 1.74
CA LYS A 196 -2.91 12.87 2.12
C LYS A 196 -3.26 11.97 0.96
N TRP A 197 -3.20 10.66 1.23
CA TRP A 197 -3.80 9.64 0.39
C TRP A 197 -5.17 9.24 0.91
N VAL A 198 -6.11 8.99 -0.01
CA VAL A 198 -7.44 8.46 0.30
C VAL A 198 -7.81 7.33 -0.66
N ILE A 199 -8.43 6.28 -0.13
CA ILE A 199 -9.13 5.29 -0.94
C ILE A 199 -10.45 5.90 -1.36
N VAL A 200 -10.77 5.82 -2.65
CA VAL A 200 -12.02 6.35 -3.19
C VAL A 200 -12.80 5.24 -3.89
N ASP A 201 -14.11 5.43 -3.99
CA ASP A 201 -14.95 4.57 -4.83
C ASP A 201 -14.80 4.89 -6.33
N LYS A 202 -15.50 4.14 -7.18
CA LYS A 202 -15.48 4.34 -8.64
C LYS A 202 -15.99 5.72 -9.09
N ASP A 203 -16.75 6.41 -8.25
CA ASP A 203 -17.32 7.73 -8.50
C ASP A 203 -16.44 8.85 -7.90
N GLY A 204 -15.35 8.48 -7.21
CA GLY A 204 -14.35 9.37 -6.64
C GLY A 204 -14.65 9.87 -5.22
N TYR A 205 -15.69 9.32 -4.55
CA TYR A 205 -15.99 9.66 -3.16
C TYR A 205 -15.00 8.99 -2.21
N ALA A 206 -14.51 9.74 -1.23
CA ALA A 206 -13.57 9.24 -0.24
C ALA A 206 -14.22 8.20 0.67
N LEU A 207 -13.59 7.03 0.78
CA LEU A 207 -13.98 5.93 1.64
C LEU A 207 -13.12 5.85 2.89
N LEU A 208 -11.81 6.02 2.74
CA LEU A 208 -10.84 5.85 3.81
C LEU A 208 -9.60 6.70 3.57
N GLU A 209 -9.14 7.42 4.60
CA GLU A 209 -7.83 8.05 4.61
C GLU A 209 -6.75 7.01 4.97
N VAL A 210 -5.65 6.98 4.23
CA VAL A 210 -4.55 6.03 4.44
C VAL A 210 -3.22 6.78 4.51
N ALA A 211 -2.51 6.59 5.62
CA ALA A 211 -1.18 7.19 5.80
C ALA A 211 -0.12 6.49 4.95
N GLU A 212 -0.23 5.17 4.83
CA GLU A 212 0.69 4.31 4.09
C GLU A 212 -0.10 3.45 3.09
N PRO A 213 -0.33 3.93 1.86
CA PRO A 213 -1.12 3.20 0.87
C PRO A 213 -0.59 1.78 0.61
N GLY A 214 0.73 1.60 0.63
CA GLY A 214 1.35 0.29 0.44
C GLY A 214 0.86 -0.79 1.41
N ALA A 215 0.50 -0.42 2.63
CA ALA A 215 0.01 -1.34 3.66
C ALA A 215 -1.48 -1.67 3.55
N TYR A 216 -2.23 -1.00 2.66
CA TYR A 216 -3.66 -1.26 2.49
C TYR A 216 -3.91 -2.66 1.95
N VAL A 217 -4.81 -3.40 2.59
CA VAL A 217 -5.21 -4.76 2.21
C VAL A 217 -6.33 -4.73 1.17
N ILE A 218 -6.12 -5.40 0.05
CA ILE A 218 -6.99 -5.39 -1.11
C ILE A 218 -8.18 -6.33 -0.92
N HIS A 219 -9.37 -5.84 -1.21
CA HIS A 219 -10.62 -6.60 -1.23
C HIS A 219 -11.35 -6.54 -2.57
N GLY A 220 -10.79 -5.82 -3.54
CA GLY A 220 -11.34 -5.58 -4.87
C GLY A 220 -10.49 -4.55 -5.62
N ASP A 221 -10.90 -4.16 -6.82
CA ASP A 221 -10.28 -3.06 -7.54
C ASP A 221 -10.24 -1.81 -6.64
N THR A 222 -9.06 -1.24 -6.50
CA THR A 222 -8.80 -0.18 -5.52
C THR A 222 -8.28 1.07 -6.21
N ILE A 223 -8.85 2.22 -5.88
CA ILE A 223 -8.39 3.52 -6.36
C ILE A 223 -7.84 4.31 -5.18
N VAL A 224 -6.57 4.68 -5.27
CA VAL A 224 -5.86 5.49 -4.27
C VAL A 224 -5.67 6.89 -4.85
N LYS A 225 -6.26 7.91 -4.22
CA LYS A 225 -6.23 9.29 -4.69
C LYS A 225 -5.32 10.13 -3.81
N ALA A 226 -4.38 10.86 -4.42
CA ALA A 226 -3.63 11.92 -3.76
C ALA A 226 -4.53 13.15 -3.62
N VAL A 227 -4.62 13.69 -2.42
CA VAL A 227 -5.33 14.93 -2.12
C VAL A 227 -4.31 16.03 -1.90
N PHE A 228 -4.56 17.20 -2.49
CA PHE A 228 -3.74 18.40 -2.32
C PHE A 228 -4.59 19.47 -1.64
N ALA A 229 -3.96 20.25 -0.78
CA ALA A 229 -4.58 21.34 -0.05
C ALA A 229 -3.84 22.66 -0.30
N LYS A 230 -4.50 23.80 -0.06
CA LYS A 230 -3.88 25.11 -0.16
C LYS A 230 -2.71 25.26 0.82
N ASP A 231 -1.70 25.98 0.36
CA ASP A 231 -0.49 26.35 1.10
C ASP A 231 -0.02 27.72 0.57
N ASP A 232 -0.74 28.77 0.99
CA ASP A 232 -0.54 30.13 0.48
C ASP A 232 0.80 30.74 0.94
N ASN A 233 1.35 30.27 2.06
CA ASN A 233 2.64 30.73 2.61
C ASN A 233 3.85 29.86 2.19
N HIS A 234 3.61 28.72 1.51
CA HIS A 234 4.62 27.78 1.00
C HIS A 234 5.52 27.17 2.10
N ASP A 235 4.96 26.91 3.28
CA ASP A 235 5.71 26.29 4.37
C ASP A 235 5.58 24.76 4.40
N GLY A 236 4.76 24.18 3.53
CA GLY A 236 4.55 22.75 3.40
C GLY A 236 3.46 22.20 4.31
N ILE A 237 2.71 23.06 4.98
CA ILE A 237 1.58 22.71 5.84
C ILE A 237 0.30 23.23 5.20
N PRO A 238 -0.77 22.43 5.05
CA PRO A 238 -2.04 22.92 4.57
C PRO A 238 -2.58 24.11 5.40
N ASP A 239 -2.99 25.21 4.76
CA ASP A 239 -3.53 26.42 5.42
C ASP A 239 -4.63 26.13 6.44
N GLU A 240 -5.44 25.10 6.19
CA GLU A 240 -6.52 24.67 7.09
C GLU A 240 -6.06 24.05 8.40
N ARG A 241 -4.78 23.58 8.44
CA ARG A 241 -4.13 22.97 9.62
C ARG A 241 -3.25 23.95 10.37
N GLU A 242 -3.03 25.15 9.82
CA GLU A 242 -2.20 26.16 10.43
C GLU A 242 -2.95 26.98 11.47
N GLU A 243 -2.21 27.47 12.46
CA GLU A 243 -2.68 28.46 13.40
C GLU A 243 -2.85 29.81 12.70
N LYS A 244 -4.00 30.44 12.91
CA LYS A 244 -4.32 31.77 12.40
C LYS A 244 -4.03 32.81 13.46
N LEU A 245 -3.13 33.71 13.13
CA LEU A 245 -2.55 34.69 14.05
C LEU A 245 -3.09 36.09 13.78
N ARG A 246 -2.93 36.96 14.80
CA ARG A 246 -3.30 38.37 14.71
C ARG A 246 -2.07 39.25 14.70
N VAL A 247 -2.09 40.23 13.83
CA VAL A 247 -1.06 41.27 13.74
C VAL A 247 -1.72 42.64 13.93
N ASN A 248 -1.21 43.40 14.88
CA ASN A 248 -1.68 44.76 15.16
C ASN A 248 -0.54 45.75 15.01
N PHE A 249 -0.88 46.93 14.49
CA PHE A 249 -0.01 48.10 14.49
C PHE A 249 -0.59 49.14 15.45
N VAL A 250 0.18 49.61 16.36
CA VAL A 250 -0.26 50.60 17.37
C VAL A 250 0.78 51.72 17.50
N VAL A 251 0.32 52.88 17.91
CA VAL A 251 1.17 54.01 18.27
C VAL A 251 1.56 53.88 19.72
N ALA A 252 2.84 54.01 20.06
CA ALA A 252 3.27 54.08 21.44
C ALA A 252 2.83 55.41 22.10
N GLU A 253 3.28 56.56 21.55
CA GLU A 253 2.90 57.88 21.97
C GLU A 253 3.22 58.89 20.84
N HIS A 254 2.61 60.08 20.88
CA HIS A 254 2.94 61.26 20.06
C HIS A 254 2.83 61.07 18.53
N GLY A 255 1.82 60.30 18.06
CA GLY A 255 1.60 60.14 16.63
C GLY A 255 0.31 59.45 16.29
N ALA A 256 0.16 59.13 15.02
CA ALA A 256 -0.96 58.40 14.45
C ALA A 256 -0.44 57.42 13.38
N LEU A 257 -1.25 56.43 13.02
CA LEU A 257 -1.02 55.54 11.88
C LEU A 257 -2.10 55.75 10.84
N GLU A 258 -1.71 55.91 9.58
CA GLU A 258 -2.62 56.00 8.43
C GLU A 258 -2.59 54.68 7.65
N GLY A 259 -3.74 54.07 7.37
CA GLY A 259 -3.88 52.81 6.67
C GLY A 259 -4.39 51.68 7.57
N THR A 260 -4.26 50.44 7.10
CA THR A 260 -4.72 49.22 7.82
C THR A 260 -3.80 48.93 8.99
N THR A 261 -4.36 48.83 10.19
CA THR A 261 -3.61 48.62 11.44
C THR A 261 -3.86 47.24 12.06
N GLN A 262 -4.75 46.44 11.50
CA GLN A 262 -5.07 45.11 12.02
C GLN A 262 -5.19 44.12 10.87
N TYR A 263 -4.50 42.98 11.02
CA TYR A 263 -4.59 41.84 10.16
C TYR A 263 -4.96 40.64 11.03
N ASN A 264 -6.08 40.01 10.70
CA ASN A 264 -6.54 38.81 11.34
C ASN A 264 -6.35 37.65 10.39
N GLU A 265 -6.40 36.43 10.87
CA GLU A 265 -6.27 35.21 10.06
C GLU A 265 -4.93 35.10 9.28
N VAL A 266 -3.85 35.68 9.80
CA VAL A 266 -2.51 35.54 9.23
C VAL A 266 -2.01 34.15 9.53
N LEU A 267 -1.65 33.37 8.50
CA LEU A 267 -1.09 32.05 8.66
C LEU A 267 0.26 32.13 9.39
N ALA A 268 0.52 31.18 10.26
CA ALA A 268 1.83 31.06 10.92
C ALA A 268 2.95 30.97 9.87
N ASN A 269 4.16 31.33 10.24
CA ASN A 269 5.35 31.34 9.36
C ASN A 269 5.27 32.25 8.13
N THR A 270 4.23 33.05 7.96
CA THR A 270 4.07 33.97 6.84
C THR A 270 4.89 35.24 7.06
N LYS A 271 5.62 35.72 6.05
CA LYS A 271 6.14 37.10 6.02
C LYS A 271 5.02 38.06 5.76
N LEU A 272 4.96 39.17 6.48
CA LEU A 272 3.87 40.13 6.35
C LEU A 272 3.63 40.64 4.93
N LYS A 273 4.68 40.84 4.14
CA LYS A 273 4.56 41.25 2.73
C LYS A 273 3.77 40.25 1.84
N ASN A 274 3.67 38.99 2.27
CA ASN A 274 2.94 37.94 1.56
C ASN A 274 1.49 37.79 2.03
N VAL A 275 1.08 38.54 3.08
CA VAL A 275 -0.31 38.58 3.51
C VAL A 275 -1.15 39.37 2.47
N ILE A 276 -2.29 38.84 2.09
CA ILE A 276 -3.18 39.44 1.10
C ILE A 276 -3.55 40.86 1.56
N ASP A 277 -3.47 41.82 0.65
CA ASP A 277 -3.76 43.22 0.88
C ASP A 277 -2.92 43.92 1.95
N TYR A 278 -1.78 43.30 2.34
CA TYR A 278 -0.89 43.90 3.31
C TYR A 278 -0.26 45.21 2.79
N GLN A 279 -0.36 46.22 3.63
CA GLN A 279 0.38 47.47 3.47
C GLN A 279 0.86 47.92 4.85
N THR A 280 2.16 48.22 4.98
CA THR A 280 2.66 48.82 6.22
C THR A 280 1.97 50.14 6.45
N PRO A 281 1.25 50.39 7.59
CA PRO A 281 0.63 51.65 7.89
C PRO A 281 1.66 52.75 7.98
N LYS A 282 1.32 53.93 7.48
CA LYS A 282 2.24 55.10 7.47
C LYS A 282 2.23 55.79 8.82
N PRO A 283 3.37 55.87 9.52
CA PRO A 283 3.46 56.68 10.74
C PRO A 283 3.38 58.18 10.43
N LYS A 284 2.63 58.90 11.26
CA LYS A 284 2.50 60.37 11.20
C LYS A 284 2.71 60.92 12.60
N GLY A 285 3.77 61.71 12.80
CA GLY A 285 4.09 62.33 14.06
C GLY A 285 3.07 63.45 14.43
N ALA A 286 2.83 63.63 15.71
CA ALA A 286 2.18 64.83 16.25
C ALA A 286 3.11 66.05 16.08
N ALA A 287 2.58 67.24 16.30
CA ALA A 287 3.40 68.48 16.23
C ALA A 287 4.66 68.38 17.13
N GLY A 288 5.83 68.63 16.55
CA GLY A 288 7.11 68.54 17.23
C GLY A 288 7.66 67.11 17.43
N TYR A 289 7.08 66.12 16.68
CA TYR A 289 7.55 64.72 16.73
C TYR A 289 7.63 64.15 15.34
N THR A 290 8.64 63.29 15.11
CA THR A 290 8.79 62.52 13.89
C THR A 290 8.88 61.02 14.21
N PHE A 291 8.59 60.18 13.18
CA PHE A 291 8.71 58.76 13.34
C PHE A 291 10.17 58.35 13.58
N ASP A 292 10.40 57.54 14.63
CA ASP A 292 11.71 57.10 15.03
C ASP A 292 11.95 55.67 14.57
N LYS A 293 11.07 54.75 14.98
CA LYS A 293 11.29 53.32 14.72
C LYS A 293 10.06 52.44 14.96
N TRP A 294 10.12 51.22 14.44
CA TRP A 294 9.20 50.16 14.81
C TRP A 294 9.84 49.26 15.89
N ILE A 295 9.06 48.91 16.91
CA ILE A 295 9.36 47.85 17.87
C ILE A 295 8.32 46.77 17.76
N VAL A 296 8.73 45.54 17.43
CA VAL A 296 7.86 44.39 17.42
C VAL A 296 7.84 43.69 18.76
N LYS A 297 6.67 43.42 19.30
CA LYS A 297 6.47 42.61 20.52
C LYS A 297 5.57 41.43 20.22
N THR A 298 5.86 40.32 20.90
CA THR A 298 5.11 39.08 20.78
C THR A 298 4.78 38.53 22.18
N VAL A 299 4.01 37.44 22.23
CA VAL A 299 3.69 36.76 23.50
C VAL A 299 4.98 36.29 24.19
N SER A 300 5.89 35.71 23.42
CA SER A 300 7.16 35.18 23.91
C SER A 300 8.22 36.27 24.15
N ASN A 301 8.14 37.40 23.43
CA ASN A 301 9.08 38.53 23.55
C ASN A 301 8.39 39.86 23.91
N LYS A 302 8.04 40.02 25.16
CA LYS A 302 7.40 41.23 25.69
C LYS A 302 8.31 42.47 25.73
N LYS A 303 9.64 42.27 25.75
CA LYS A 303 10.61 43.40 25.73
C LYS A 303 10.60 44.09 24.37
N GLY A 304 10.40 43.30 23.30
CA GLY A 304 10.39 43.75 21.93
C GLY A 304 11.78 43.86 21.30
N ILE A 305 11.76 43.89 19.96
CA ILE A 305 12.94 44.00 19.10
C ILE A 305 12.70 45.15 18.14
N GLU A 306 13.73 46.02 17.95
CA GLU A 306 13.72 47.06 16.94
C GLU A 306 13.84 46.43 15.55
N ILE A 307 12.98 46.85 14.62
CA ILE A 307 12.99 46.42 13.23
C ILE A 307 12.90 47.60 12.29
N LYS A 308 13.50 47.47 11.11
CA LYS A 308 13.48 48.52 10.10
C LYS A 308 12.23 48.50 9.27
N ASP A 309 11.80 47.30 8.87
CA ASP A 309 10.68 47.08 7.96
C ASP A 309 9.78 45.96 8.47
N PRO A 310 8.57 46.29 8.93
CA PRO A 310 7.58 45.28 9.33
C PRO A 310 7.25 44.26 8.25
N SER A 311 7.31 44.65 6.98
CA SER A 311 6.93 43.78 5.83
C SER A 311 7.79 42.52 5.72
N GLU A 312 9.05 42.56 6.15
CA GLU A 312 9.97 41.44 6.12
C GLU A 312 9.91 40.55 7.38
N TYR A 313 9.09 40.93 8.36
CA TYR A 313 8.96 40.16 9.60
C TYR A 313 8.12 38.91 9.37
N THR A 314 8.61 37.75 9.82
CA THR A 314 7.86 36.48 9.77
C THR A 314 7.01 36.33 11.02
N ILE A 315 5.72 36.10 10.84
CA ILE A 315 4.73 35.97 11.91
C ILE A 315 4.69 34.53 12.40
N THR A 316 5.16 34.29 13.62
CA THR A 316 5.17 32.96 14.27
C THR A 316 4.24 32.85 15.48
N GLU A 317 3.73 33.98 15.95
CA GLU A 317 2.77 34.12 17.06
C GLU A 317 2.03 35.45 16.96
N ASN A 318 0.99 35.66 17.76
CA ASN A 318 0.30 36.95 17.81
C ASN A 318 1.27 38.10 18.06
N THR A 319 1.29 39.07 17.14
CA THR A 319 2.34 40.11 17.04
C THR A 319 1.74 41.50 17.09
N VAL A 320 2.46 42.40 17.79
CA VAL A 320 2.12 43.82 17.84
C VAL A 320 3.34 44.66 17.44
N PHE A 321 3.21 45.48 16.44
CA PHE A 321 4.19 46.47 16.02
C PHE A 321 3.85 47.81 16.61
N TYR A 322 4.80 48.38 17.34
CA TYR A 322 4.69 49.70 17.97
C TYR A 322 5.46 50.76 17.16
N ALA A 323 4.75 51.77 16.68
CA ALA A 323 5.39 52.96 16.12
C ALA A 323 5.83 53.88 17.25
N TYR A 324 7.13 54.10 17.36
CA TYR A 324 7.72 55.06 18.30
C TYR A 324 8.04 56.36 17.56
N PHE A 325 7.78 57.46 18.24
CA PHE A 325 8.04 58.80 17.78
C PHE A 325 9.02 59.50 18.74
N ALA A 326 9.85 60.37 18.21
CA ALA A 326 10.79 61.13 18.99
C ALA A 326 10.63 62.62 18.70
N LYS A 327 11.09 63.49 19.60
CA LYS A 327 11.10 64.92 19.40
C LYS A 327 11.85 65.33 18.16
N ASP A 328 11.28 66.29 17.42
CA ASP A 328 11.82 66.85 16.21
C ASP A 328 11.37 68.34 16.22
N GLU A 329 12.01 69.15 17.10
CA GLU A 329 11.69 70.56 17.31
C GLU A 329 12.68 71.47 16.55
N HIS A 330 13.82 70.88 16.08
CA HIS A 330 14.84 71.62 15.34
C HIS A 330 14.68 71.32 13.84
N GLY A 331 14.14 72.31 13.14
CA GLY A 331 13.85 72.16 11.71
C GLY A 331 14.65 73.12 10.84
N THR A 332 14.92 72.66 9.63
CA THR A 332 15.45 73.48 8.53
C THR A 332 14.36 73.97 7.57
N ASP A 333 13.07 73.81 7.91
CA ASP A 333 12.00 74.33 7.08
C ASP A 333 11.88 75.84 7.23
N PRO A 334 12.29 76.62 6.20
CA PRO A 334 12.29 78.07 6.29
C PRO A 334 10.88 78.68 6.32
N ILE A 335 9.85 77.93 6.04
CA ILE A 335 8.44 78.37 5.98
C ILE A 335 7.75 78.05 7.31
N HIS A 336 8.16 76.98 7.99
CA HIS A 336 7.62 76.53 9.26
C HIS A 336 8.76 76.16 10.20
N PRO A 337 9.46 77.10 10.81
CA PRO A 337 10.66 76.86 11.62
C PRO A 337 10.36 76.09 12.91
N ASP A 338 9.10 75.89 13.26
CA ASP A 338 8.61 75.11 14.40
C ASP A 338 8.21 73.66 13.99
N HIS A 339 8.35 73.32 12.70
CA HIS A 339 8.18 71.97 12.19
C HIS A 339 9.55 71.36 12.00
N GLY A 340 9.77 70.17 12.55
CA GLY A 340 11.01 69.45 12.45
C GLY A 340 11.40 69.08 10.99
N ASP A 341 12.64 68.72 10.77
CA ASP A 341 13.18 68.32 9.47
C ASP A 341 12.93 66.84 9.12
N GLY A 342 12.19 66.15 9.95
CA GLY A 342 11.91 64.71 9.79
C GLY A 342 12.99 63.78 10.37
N ILE A 343 14.00 64.34 11.04
CA ILE A 343 15.07 63.61 11.72
C ILE A 343 14.92 63.85 13.24
N PRO A 344 14.77 62.80 14.05
CA PRO A 344 14.72 62.97 15.51
C PRO A 344 15.90 63.76 16.08
N ASP A 345 15.64 64.77 16.94
CA ASP A 345 16.66 65.63 17.57
C ASP A 345 17.79 64.80 18.22
N LYS A 346 17.47 63.66 18.80
CA LYS A 346 18.46 62.76 19.45
C LYS A 346 19.53 62.21 18.53
N TYR A 347 19.34 62.26 17.21
CA TYR A 347 20.29 61.81 16.19
C TYR A 347 21.01 63.01 15.53
N GLN A 348 20.69 64.23 15.94
CA GLN A 348 21.28 65.48 15.44
C GLN A 348 22.37 65.98 16.42
N VAL A 349 23.38 66.64 15.87
CA VAL A 349 24.42 67.28 16.63
C VAL A 349 24.40 68.75 16.38
N GLU A 350 24.13 69.56 17.42
CA GLU A 350 24.18 71.03 17.35
C GLU A 350 25.68 71.45 17.33
N VAL A 351 26.07 72.17 16.26
CA VAL A 351 27.43 72.74 16.15
C VAL A 351 27.36 74.25 16.36
N ASN A 352 27.76 74.70 17.53
CA ASN A 352 27.84 76.14 17.87
C ASN A 352 29.24 76.69 17.48
N TYR A 353 29.22 77.70 16.62
CA TYR A 353 30.43 78.44 16.27
C TYR A 353 30.54 79.71 17.11
N GLU A 354 31.56 79.81 17.97
CA GLU A 354 31.90 81.06 18.63
C GLU A 354 32.92 81.86 17.77
N VAL A 355 32.50 83.07 17.33
CA VAL A 355 33.46 84.03 16.73
C VAL A 355 34.16 84.74 17.83
N LYS A 356 35.45 84.41 18.12
CA LYS A 356 36.30 85.20 18.97
C LYS A 356 36.78 86.40 18.13
N ASN A 357 36.18 87.59 18.38
CA ASN A 357 36.78 88.85 17.93
C ASN A 357 38.14 89.03 18.54
N GLY A 358 39.18 89.04 17.70
CA GLY A 358 40.53 89.47 18.09
C GLY A 358 40.72 90.97 18.13
#